data_13a1070d756bce0ccd496bd4351565e6
#
_entry.id   13a1070d756bce0ccd496bd4351565e6
#
_cell.length_a   1.000
_cell.length_b   1.000
_cell.length_c   1.000
_cell.angle_alpha   90.00
_cell.angle_beta   90.00
_cell.angle_gamma   90.00
#
_symmetry.space_group_name_H-M   'P 1'
#
loop_
_entity.id
_entity.type
_entity.pdbx_description
1 polymer ?
#
loop_
_entity_poly.entity_id
_entity_poly.type
_entity_poly.pdbx_seq_one_letter_code
_entity_poly.pdbx_strand_id
1 'polypeptide(L)'
;MRVFYAHPASCSLKETRLLALELKAALAAKNPTQVVRVRPGRDDHQNNFKGDWDQWQCDVVLRSNVTTGSPVYDVFVVIGESCGRATANILNFALQQGRPVFWWDGKNPGKFKKVHTIQESDCEDWTNGWTIHLGPPPLQQLALPF
;
A
#
# COMPACT_ATOMS: atom_id res chain seq x y z
N MET A 1 13.95 -3.00 0.23
CA MET A 1 12.67 -2.33 -0.04
C MET A 1 11.65 -2.75 1.00
N ARG A 2 11.05 -1.80 1.67
CA ARG A 2 10.01 -2.04 2.66
C ARG A 2 8.68 -1.55 2.12
N VAL A 3 7.70 -2.44 2.14
CA VAL A 3 6.41 -2.22 1.49
C VAL A 3 5.29 -2.24 2.53
N PHE A 4 4.49 -1.18 2.56
CA PHE A 4 3.23 -1.17 3.28
C PHE A 4 2.15 -1.73 2.34
N TYR A 5 1.54 -2.85 2.75
CA TYR A 5 0.48 -3.46 1.97
C TYR A 5 -0.88 -3.10 2.56
N ALA A 6 -1.62 -2.29 1.82
CA ALA A 6 -2.99 -1.91 2.15
C ALA A 6 -3.95 -2.99 1.65
N HIS A 7 -4.12 -4.04 2.44
CA HIS A 7 -5.00 -5.16 2.09
C HIS A 7 -6.48 -4.79 2.29
N PRO A 8 -7.41 -5.47 1.58
CA PRO A 8 -8.83 -5.26 1.80
C PRO A 8 -9.22 -5.61 3.24
N ALA A 9 -10.10 -4.79 3.84
CA ALA A 9 -10.59 -5.02 5.20
C ALA A 9 -11.38 -6.33 5.34
N SER A 10 -11.98 -6.79 4.25
CA SER A 10 -12.75 -8.03 4.19
C SER A 10 -11.90 -9.31 4.16
N CYS A 11 -10.58 -9.19 3.91
CA CYS A 11 -9.70 -10.36 3.92
C CYS A 11 -9.53 -10.92 5.32
N SER A 12 -9.57 -12.25 5.44
CA SER A 12 -9.19 -12.95 6.66
C SER A 12 -7.69 -12.74 6.94
N LEU A 13 -7.26 -13.02 8.16
CA LEU A 13 -5.85 -12.97 8.52
C LEU A 13 -5.01 -13.89 7.63
N LYS A 14 -5.52 -15.09 7.35
CA LYS A 14 -4.86 -16.07 6.50
C LYS A 14 -4.70 -15.55 5.06
N GLU A 15 -5.76 -15.01 4.48
CA GLU A 15 -5.74 -14.44 3.13
C GLU A 15 -4.77 -13.26 3.04
N THR A 16 -4.80 -12.38 4.03
CA THR A 16 -3.90 -11.23 4.10
C THR A 16 -2.43 -11.67 4.11
N ARG A 17 -2.10 -12.69 4.88
CA ARG A 17 -0.72 -13.22 4.96
C ARG A 17 -0.29 -13.91 3.68
N LEU A 18 -1.18 -14.67 3.04
CA LEU A 18 -0.90 -15.32 1.76
C LEU A 18 -0.65 -14.28 0.66
N LEU A 19 -1.50 -13.26 0.57
CA LEU A 19 -1.33 -12.19 -0.40
C LEU A 19 -0.04 -11.39 -0.15
N ALA A 20 0.32 -11.16 1.11
CA ALA A 20 1.58 -10.49 1.44
C ALA A 20 2.80 -11.29 0.97
N LEU A 21 2.78 -12.62 1.10
CA LEU A 21 3.84 -13.48 0.60
C LEU A 21 3.91 -13.47 -0.94
N GLU A 22 2.77 -13.49 -1.61
CA GLU A 22 2.73 -13.42 -3.08
C GLU A 22 3.19 -12.06 -3.59
N LEU A 23 2.80 -10.99 -2.92
CA LEU A 23 3.28 -9.64 -3.24
C LEU A 23 4.79 -9.53 -3.07
N LYS A 24 5.32 -10.06 -1.98
CA LYS A 24 6.77 -10.12 -1.74
C LYS A 24 7.49 -10.83 -2.89
N ALA A 25 6.99 -11.99 -3.31
CA ALA A 25 7.57 -12.75 -4.40
C ALA A 25 7.50 -11.99 -5.73
N ALA A 26 6.36 -11.37 -6.03
CA ALA A 26 6.18 -10.59 -7.26
C ALA A 26 7.13 -9.37 -7.32
N LEU A 27 7.29 -8.66 -6.21
CA LEU A 27 8.22 -7.53 -6.13
C LEU A 27 9.68 -7.98 -6.19
N ALA A 28 10.04 -9.07 -5.54
CA ALA A 28 11.39 -9.61 -5.59
C ALA A 28 11.79 -10.03 -7.01
N ALA A 29 10.85 -10.59 -7.77
CA ALA A 29 11.10 -10.95 -9.16
C ALA A 29 11.39 -9.74 -10.04
N LYS A 30 10.78 -8.58 -9.75
CA LYS A 30 11.00 -7.32 -10.48
C LYS A 30 12.21 -6.54 -9.98
N ASN A 31 12.69 -6.83 -8.79
CA ASN A 31 13.81 -6.13 -8.13
C ASN A 31 14.78 -7.15 -7.55
N PRO A 32 15.47 -7.93 -8.42
CA PRO A 32 16.25 -9.09 -7.97
C PRO A 32 17.47 -8.75 -7.12
N THR A 33 17.90 -7.49 -7.11
CA THR A 33 19.04 -7.03 -6.31
C THR A 33 18.64 -6.45 -4.96
N GLN A 34 17.34 -6.38 -4.66
CA GLN A 34 16.84 -5.82 -3.41
C GLN A 34 16.21 -6.89 -2.53
N VAL A 35 16.40 -6.75 -1.22
CA VAL A 35 15.63 -7.52 -0.24
C VAL A 35 14.28 -6.83 -0.08
N VAL A 36 13.21 -7.58 -0.35
CA VAL A 36 11.83 -7.06 -0.25
C VAL A 36 11.22 -7.52 1.07
N ARG A 37 10.65 -6.59 1.81
CA ARG A 37 9.90 -6.87 3.05
C ARG A 37 8.53 -6.24 2.92
N VAL A 38 7.50 -7.04 3.12
CA VAL A 38 6.10 -6.61 3.03
C VAL A 38 5.46 -6.69 4.40
N ARG A 39 4.87 -5.58 4.84
CA ARG A 39 4.08 -5.54 6.08
C ARG A 39 2.63 -5.19 5.75
N PRO A 40 1.68 -6.09 6.03
CA PRO A 40 0.26 -5.77 5.94
C PRO A 40 -0.13 -4.64 6.90
N GLY A 41 -1.05 -3.79 6.49
CA GLY A 41 -1.52 -2.68 7.31
C GLY A 41 -2.06 -3.14 8.66
N ARG A 42 -2.71 -4.30 8.71
CA ARG A 42 -3.17 -4.92 9.95
C ARG A 42 -2.05 -5.14 10.96
N ASP A 43 -0.91 -5.65 10.51
CA ASP A 43 0.22 -5.91 11.41
C ASP A 43 0.87 -4.60 11.89
N ASP A 44 0.95 -3.60 11.03
CA ASP A 44 1.41 -2.28 11.44
C ASP A 44 0.49 -1.67 12.49
N HIS A 45 -0.82 -1.74 12.27
CA HIS A 45 -1.82 -1.24 13.20
C HIS A 45 -1.69 -1.92 14.58
N GLN A 46 -1.57 -3.23 14.63
CA GLN A 46 -1.41 -3.97 15.88
C GLN A 46 -0.16 -3.55 16.67
N ASN A 47 0.93 -3.27 15.97
CA ASN A 47 2.21 -2.96 16.60
C ASN A 47 2.42 -1.47 16.92
N ASN A 48 1.73 -0.57 16.22
CA ASN A 48 2.01 0.86 16.30
C ASN A 48 0.80 1.74 16.66
N PHE A 49 -0.41 1.16 16.71
CA PHE A 49 -1.61 1.90 17.03
C PHE A 49 -1.65 2.26 18.53
N LYS A 50 -1.90 3.54 18.83
CA LYS A 50 -1.93 4.06 20.20
C LYS A 50 -3.28 4.72 20.55
N GLY A 51 -4.37 4.28 19.92
CA GLY A 51 -5.71 4.77 20.22
C GLY A 51 -6.17 5.99 19.43
N ASP A 52 -5.34 6.52 18.55
CA ASP A 52 -5.68 7.64 17.67
C ASP A 52 -5.50 7.22 16.20
N TRP A 53 -6.61 7.03 15.51
CA TRP A 53 -6.60 6.61 14.10
C TRP A 53 -5.98 7.63 13.17
N ASP A 54 -6.30 8.90 13.36
CA ASP A 54 -5.79 9.96 12.49
C ASP A 54 -4.28 10.09 12.64
N GLN A 55 -3.81 10.06 13.88
CA GLN A 55 -2.37 10.11 14.17
C GLN A 55 -1.66 8.89 13.59
N TRP A 56 -2.21 7.68 13.78
CA TRP A 56 -1.59 6.47 13.25
C TRP A 56 -1.51 6.50 11.72
N GLN A 57 -2.56 6.95 11.04
CA GLN A 57 -2.57 7.05 9.57
C GLN A 57 -1.51 8.01 9.07
N CYS A 58 -1.34 9.16 9.73
CA CYS A 58 -0.26 10.08 9.40
C CYS A 58 1.12 9.47 9.69
N ASP A 59 1.27 8.81 10.82
CA ASP A 59 2.54 8.21 11.22
C ASP A 59 2.99 7.10 10.27
N VAL A 60 2.08 6.32 9.73
CA VAL A 60 2.41 5.28 8.73
C VAL A 60 3.20 5.87 7.56
N VAL A 61 2.80 7.05 7.10
CA VAL A 61 3.44 7.69 5.94
C VAL A 61 4.71 8.46 6.33
N LEU A 62 4.68 9.15 7.47
CA LEU A 62 5.76 10.04 7.90
C LEU A 62 6.83 9.34 8.73
N ARG A 63 6.54 8.17 9.27
CA ARG A 63 7.47 7.45 10.14
C ARG A 63 8.78 7.19 9.43
N SER A 64 9.87 7.43 10.16
CA SER A 64 11.21 7.19 9.65
C SER A 64 12.00 6.32 10.62
N ASN A 65 13.05 5.69 10.10
CA ASN A 65 14.01 4.95 10.91
C ASN A 65 14.85 5.95 11.70
N VAL A 66 14.89 5.81 13.02
CA VAL A 66 15.57 6.72 13.92
C VAL A 66 17.08 6.80 13.64
N THR A 67 17.68 5.69 13.24
CA THR A 67 19.12 5.60 13.01
C THR A 67 19.54 6.22 11.67
N THR A 68 18.77 5.94 10.60
CA THR A 68 19.15 6.34 9.24
C THR A 68 18.44 7.60 8.75
N GLY A 69 17.35 8.00 9.40
CA GLY A 69 16.49 9.09 8.93
C GLY A 69 15.67 8.74 7.68
N SER A 70 15.81 7.52 7.16
CA SER A 70 15.08 7.06 5.97
C SER A 70 13.64 6.69 6.33
N PRO A 71 12.67 6.86 5.41
CA PRO A 71 11.31 6.41 5.66
C PRO A 71 11.25 4.93 6.03
N VAL A 72 10.32 4.56 6.93
CA VAL A 72 10.12 3.15 7.29
C VAL A 72 9.58 2.36 6.11
N TYR A 73 8.66 2.95 5.35
CA TYR A 73 8.14 2.35 4.12
C TYR A 73 8.66 3.09 2.89
N ASP A 74 9.21 2.34 1.97
CA ASP A 74 9.68 2.88 0.69
C ASP A 74 8.54 3.01 -0.31
N VAL A 75 7.57 2.08 -0.24
CA VAL A 75 6.49 1.96 -1.20
C VAL A 75 5.19 1.54 -0.50
N PHE A 76 4.07 2.03 -1.02
CA PHE A 76 2.72 1.66 -0.59
C PHE A 76 2.04 0.92 -1.73
N VAL A 77 1.45 -0.24 -1.43
CA VAL A 77 0.78 -1.08 -2.44
C VAL A 77 -0.64 -1.37 -2.00
N VAL A 78 -1.57 -1.25 -2.93
CA VAL A 78 -2.99 -1.56 -2.74
C VAL A 78 -3.45 -2.54 -3.82
N ILE A 79 -4.44 -3.36 -3.48
CA ILE A 79 -5.06 -4.32 -4.39
C ILE A 79 -6.54 -4.00 -4.54
N GLY A 80 -7.13 -4.36 -5.69
CA GLY A 80 -8.56 -4.22 -5.93
C GLY A 80 -8.95 -2.88 -6.56
N GLU A 81 -10.23 -2.75 -6.92
CA GLU A 81 -10.75 -1.56 -7.58
C GLU A 81 -11.21 -0.48 -6.61
N SER A 82 -11.46 -0.89 -5.36
CA SER A 82 -11.98 -0.01 -4.32
C SER A 82 -11.36 -0.36 -2.97
N CYS A 83 -11.49 0.55 -2.01
CA CYS A 83 -10.98 0.34 -0.67
C CYS A 83 -11.88 1.06 0.36
N GLY A 84 -11.62 0.79 1.63
CA GLY A 84 -12.27 1.46 2.73
C GLY A 84 -11.68 2.83 3.03
N ARG A 85 -12.35 3.57 3.91
CA ARG A 85 -11.97 4.93 4.29
C ARG A 85 -10.57 5.01 4.89
N ALA A 86 -10.22 4.10 5.79
CA ALA A 86 -8.91 4.10 6.45
C ALA A 86 -7.78 3.93 5.44
N THR A 87 -7.92 2.98 4.51
CA THR A 87 -6.97 2.76 3.43
C THR A 87 -6.88 3.98 2.51
N ALA A 88 -8.01 4.56 2.13
CA ALA A 88 -8.06 5.75 1.31
C ALA A 88 -7.31 6.92 1.96
N ASN A 89 -7.52 7.14 3.25
CA ASN A 89 -6.85 8.22 4.00
C ASN A 89 -5.32 8.04 4.02
N ILE A 90 -4.83 6.83 4.31
CA ILE A 90 -3.40 6.54 4.33
C ILE A 90 -2.78 6.78 2.94
N LEU A 91 -3.40 6.21 1.91
CA LEU A 91 -2.84 6.27 0.55
C LEU A 91 -2.92 7.67 -0.05
N ASN A 92 -4.01 8.40 0.17
CA ASN A 92 -4.11 9.79 -0.30
C ASN A 92 -3.08 10.67 0.42
N PHE A 93 -2.86 10.47 1.71
CA PHE A 93 -1.83 11.18 2.41
C PHE A 93 -0.44 10.85 1.88
N ALA A 94 -0.18 9.58 1.59
CA ALA A 94 1.07 9.16 0.95
C ALA A 94 1.27 9.85 -0.41
N LEU A 95 0.23 9.92 -1.24
CA LEU A 95 0.27 10.63 -2.52
C LEU A 95 0.57 12.13 -2.34
N GLN A 96 -0.07 12.79 -1.37
CA GLN A 96 0.18 14.20 -1.04
C GLN A 96 1.62 14.45 -0.61
N GLN A 97 2.24 13.49 0.07
CA GLN A 97 3.63 13.57 0.52
C GLN A 97 4.63 13.14 -0.56
N GLY A 98 4.17 12.89 -1.78
CA GLY A 98 5.04 12.49 -2.88
C GLY A 98 5.59 11.07 -2.73
N ARG A 99 4.96 10.22 -1.92
CA ARG A 99 5.39 8.85 -1.70
C ARG A 99 4.90 7.94 -2.82
N PRO A 100 5.67 6.90 -3.21
CA PRO A 100 5.25 5.97 -4.24
C PRO A 100 4.06 5.11 -3.79
N VAL A 101 2.97 5.16 -4.52
CA VAL A 101 1.77 4.35 -4.27
C VAL A 101 1.42 3.59 -5.56
N PHE A 102 1.39 2.26 -5.46
CA PHE A 102 1.11 1.38 -6.59
C PHE A 102 -0.10 0.50 -6.34
N TRP A 103 -0.84 0.26 -7.39
CA TRP A 103 -1.84 -0.78 -7.46
C TRP A 103 -1.20 -2.07 -7.96
N TRP A 104 -1.60 -3.20 -7.39
CA TRP A 104 -1.17 -4.54 -7.77
C TRP A 104 -2.37 -5.39 -8.14
N ASP A 105 -2.25 -6.22 -9.20
CA ASP A 105 -3.35 -7.06 -9.68
C ASP A 105 -3.56 -8.34 -8.86
N GLY A 106 -2.79 -8.57 -7.81
CA GLY A 106 -2.92 -9.74 -6.95
C GLY A 106 -2.28 -11.00 -7.50
N LYS A 107 -1.47 -10.90 -8.54
CA LYS A 107 -0.85 -12.05 -9.22
C LYS A 107 0.66 -12.07 -9.06
N ASN A 108 1.24 -13.25 -9.21
CA ASN A 108 2.69 -13.45 -9.27
C ASN A 108 3.03 -14.20 -10.57
N PRO A 109 3.75 -13.58 -11.55
CA PRO A 109 4.42 -12.28 -11.52
C PRO A 109 3.48 -11.09 -11.63
N GLY A 110 2.87 -10.44 -11.10
CA GLY A 110 1.82 -9.46 -11.18
C GLY A 110 2.12 -8.24 -12.03
N LYS A 111 1.10 -7.42 -12.19
CA LYS A 111 1.17 -6.11 -12.81
C LYS A 111 1.05 -5.04 -11.75
N PHE A 112 1.88 -4.00 -11.88
CA PHE A 112 1.88 -2.85 -10.98
C PHE A 112 1.61 -1.59 -11.79
N LYS A 113 0.69 -0.75 -11.30
CA LYS A 113 0.35 0.53 -11.93
C LYS A 113 0.39 1.62 -10.87
N LYS A 114 0.81 2.82 -11.26
CA LYS A 114 0.75 3.97 -10.36
C LYS A 114 -0.69 4.32 -10.01
N VAL A 115 -0.93 4.54 -8.73
CA VAL A 115 -2.21 5.10 -8.27
C VAL A 115 -2.18 6.61 -8.51
N HIS A 116 -3.21 7.12 -9.17
CA HIS A 116 -3.36 8.55 -9.42
C HIS A 116 -4.03 9.25 -8.24
N THR A 117 -5.19 8.75 -7.84
CA THR A 117 -5.96 9.28 -6.71
C THR A 117 -6.94 8.22 -6.21
N ILE A 118 -7.43 8.41 -5.00
CA ILE A 118 -8.49 7.58 -4.42
C ILE A 118 -9.61 8.52 -4.02
N GLN A 119 -10.77 8.37 -4.67
CA GLN A 119 -11.91 9.27 -4.51
C GLN A 119 -13.09 8.55 -3.91
N GLU A 120 -13.82 9.25 -3.06
CA GLU A 120 -15.07 8.75 -2.53
C GLU A 120 -16.05 8.50 -3.67
N SER A 121 -16.64 7.31 -3.69
CA SER A 121 -17.68 6.96 -4.66
C SER A 121 -19.05 7.31 -4.09
N ASP A 122 -20.09 7.31 -4.94
CA ASP A 122 -21.47 7.53 -4.51
C ASP A 122 -22.05 6.37 -3.68
N CYS A 123 -21.28 5.35 -3.43
CA CYS A 123 -21.67 4.19 -2.66
C CYS A 123 -21.44 4.44 -1.16
N GLU A 124 -22.44 4.18 -0.33
CA GLU A 124 -22.36 4.33 1.13
C GLU A 124 -21.70 3.14 1.83
N ASP A 125 -20.93 2.34 1.11
CA ASP A 125 -20.24 1.19 1.66
C ASP A 125 -18.93 1.62 2.34
N TRP A 126 -18.87 1.51 3.67
CA TRP A 126 -17.70 1.87 4.47
C TRP A 126 -16.45 1.05 4.16
N THR A 127 -16.61 -0.18 3.65
CA THR A 127 -15.48 -1.08 3.37
C THR A 127 -14.95 -0.92 1.95
N ASN A 128 -15.76 -0.41 1.03
CA ASN A 128 -15.41 -0.26 -0.40
C ASN A 128 -15.93 1.02 -1.01
N GLY A 129 -16.20 2.03 -0.19
CA GLY A 129 -16.79 3.29 -0.64
C GLY A 129 -15.83 4.24 -1.35
N TRP A 130 -14.59 3.83 -1.60
CA TRP A 130 -13.55 4.66 -2.21
C TRP A 130 -12.99 3.98 -3.45
N THR A 131 -13.08 4.65 -4.60
CA THR A 131 -12.60 4.11 -5.88
C THR A 131 -11.14 4.47 -6.11
N ILE A 132 -10.35 3.47 -6.49
CA ILE A 132 -8.95 3.65 -6.82
C ILE A 132 -8.84 4.02 -8.30
N HIS A 133 -8.33 5.22 -8.59
CA HIS A 133 -8.11 5.70 -9.95
C HIS A 133 -6.64 5.55 -10.31
N LEU A 134 -6.39 4.78 -11.37
CA LEU A 134 -5.05 4.57 -11.89
C LEU A 134 -4.74 5.63 -12.93
N GLY A 135 -3.55 6.21 -12.84
CA GLY A 135 -3.06 7.09 -13.87
C GLY A 135 -2.80 6.33 -15.16
N PRO A 136 -2.61 7.04 -16.30
CA PRO A 136 -2.18 6.38 -17.52
C PRO A 136 -0.89 5.62 -17.25
N PRO A 137 -0.77 4.38 -17.80
CA PRO A 137 0.43 3.58 -17.55
C PRO A 137 1.65 4.30 -18.11
N PRO A 138 2.70 4.53 -17.29
CA PRO A 138 3.93 5.09 -17.80
C PRO A 138 4.60 4.11 -18.77
N LEU A 139 5.40 4.61 -19.70
CA LEU A 139 6.14 3.77 -20.64
C LEU A 139 7.05 2.74 -19.94
N GLN A 140 7.48 3.04 -18.73
CA GLN A 140 8.29 2.17 -17.88
C GLN A 140 7.54 1.73 -16.64
N GLN A 141 6.28 1.40 -16.77
CA GLN A 141 5.41 1.06 -15.64
C GLN A 141 5.90 -0.15 -14.82
N LEU A 142 6.77 -0.99 -15.38
CA LEU A 142 7.33 -2.14 -14.70
C LEU A 142 8.57 -1.79 -13.87
N ALA A 143 9.12 -0.61 -14.04
CA ALA A 143 10.25 -0.13 -13.26
C ALA A 143 9.72 0.60 -12.03
N LEU A 144 10.02 0.06 -10.84
CA LEU A 144 9.74 0.75 -9.60
C LEU A 144 10.78 1.86 -9.39
N PRO A 145 10.42 2.97 -8.67
CA PRO A 145 11.27 4.18 -8.62
C PRO A 145 12.51 4.07 -7.71
N PHE A 146 13.02 2.88 -7.53
CA PHE A 146 14.24 2.67 -6.72
C PHE A 146 15.00 1.43 -7.15
#